data_badad9d77ae10b6b1dac00b3a0319956
#
_entry.id   badad9d77ae10b6b1dac00b3a0319956
#
_cell.length_a   1.000
_cell.length_b   1.000
_cell.length_c   1.000
_cell.angle_alpha   90.00
_cell.angle_beta   90.00
_cell.angle_gamma   90.00
#
_symmetry.space_group_name_H-M   'P 1'
#
loop_
_entity.id
_entity.type
_entity.pdbx_description
1 polymer ?
#
loop_
_entity_poly.entity_id
_entity_poly.type
_entity_poly.pdbx_seq_one_letter_code
_entity_poly.pdbx_strand_id
1 'polypeptide(L)'
;NDFCYKFSWSPVGVLKALKSKAKSIENFEQVDTLRPWHNVKIHEIPSINKERFEVYPNRDSLPFINQYDFENNWRVKRFVRGTLRNLGWKSAWKEIFEVIEKINIESDQEKLEKLSNMLWEKYSYEENEKDRVVLNVSLKASKDNACIFDRSFLMDAWGNENSTAMARLVSIPVALAVESVLNEKLPY
;
A
#
# COMPACT_ATOMS: atom_id res chain seq x y z
N ASN A 1 -10.85 8.16 -14.04
CA ASN A 1 -9.99 8.60 -15.12
C ASN A 1 -9.25 7.40 -15.73
N ASP A 2 -8.79 7.53 -16.95
CA ASP A 2 -8.12 6.44 -17.69
C ASP A 2 -6.75 6.06 -17.10
N PHE A 3 -6.20 6.90 -16.22
CA PHE A 3 -4.95 6.65 -15.50
C PHE A 3 -5.11 5.74 -14.28
N CYS A 4 -6.35 5.48 -13.86
CA CYS A 4 -6.73 4.63 -12.72
C CYS A 4 -6.07 5.02 -11.39
N TYR A 5 -5.63 6.29 -11.26
CA TYR A 5 -5.00 6.84 -10.06
C TYR A 5 -5.10 8.37 -10.03
N LYS A 6 -5.17 8.93 -8.83
CA LYS A 6 -5.00 10.35 -8.56
C LYS A 6 -4.03 10.56 -7.40
N PHE A 7 -3.28 11.63 -7.46
CA PHE A 7 -2.27 11.95 -6.44
C PHE A 7 -2.87 12.88 -5.39
N SER A 8 -2.90 12.43 -4.15
CA SER A 8 -3.20 13.23 -2.95
C SER A 8 -1.95 13.68 -2.20
N TRP A 9 -0.77 13.24 -2.67
CA TRP A 9 0.54 13.57 -2.12
C TRP A 9 1.62 13.45 -3.21
N SER A 10 2.86 13.85 -2.89
CA SER A 10 3.94 13.97 -3.87
C SER A 10 4.14 12.70 -4.73
N PRO A 11 4.05 12.81 -6.06
CA PRO A 11 4.33 11.69 -6.97
C PRO A 11 5.75 11.13 -6.85
N VAL A 12 6.74 11.94 -6.45
CA VAL A 12 8.13 11.49 -6.22
C VAL A 12 8.16 10.28 -5.27
N GLY A 13 7.41 10.34 -4.17
CA GLY A 13 7.35 9.24 -3.22
C GLY A 13 6.77 7.95 -3.82
N VAL A 14 5.74 8.07 -4.64
CA VAL A 14 5.13 6.95 -5.37
C VAL A 14 6.11 6.35 -6.37
N LEU A 15 6.77 7.19 -7.17
CA LEU A 15 7.75 6.76 -8.18
C LEU A 15 8.95 6.05 -7.54
N LYS A 16 9.48 6.58 -6.43
CA LYS A 16 10.56 5.94 -5.66
C LYS A 16 10.12 4.58 -5.10
N ALA A 17 8.90 4.48 -4.58
CA ALA A 17 8.37 3.21 -4.07
C ALA A 17 8.24 2.15 -5.17
N LEU A 18 7.87 2.54 -6.39
CA LEU A 18 7.80 1.64 -7.53
C LEU A 18 9.18 1.06 -7.95
N LYS A 19 10.28 1.77 -7.71
CA LYS A 19 11.64 1.26 -7.96
C LYS A 19 12.14 0.28 -6.89
N SER A 20 11.49 0.24 -5.74
CA SER A 20 11.92 -0.62 -4.64
C SER A 20 11.63 -2.09 -4.94
N LYS A 21 12.59 -2.96 -4.60
CA LYS A 21 12.34 -4.40 -4.55
C LYS A 21 11.32 -4.71 -3.45
N ALA A 22 10.55 -5.78 -3.64
CA ALA A 22 9.64 -6.27 -2.62
C ALA A 22 9.97 -7.70 -2.25
N LYS A 23 9.71 -8.05 -0.99
CA LYS A 23 9.79 -9.41 -0.47
C LYS A 23 8.51 -9.76 0.27
N SER A 24 8.05 -10.96 0.06
CA SER A 24 6.85 -11.50 0.70
C SER A 24 7.03 -13.00 0.97
N ILE A 25 6.10 -13.59 1.72
CA ILE A 25 5.97 -15.04 1.83
C ILE A 25 4.71 -15.46 1.09
N GLU A 26 4.82 -16.43 0.19
CA GLU A 26 3.71 -17.09 -0.48
C GLU A 26 3.94 -18.60 -0.50
N ASN A 27 2.94 -19.38 -0.11
CA ASN A 27 3.00 -20.84 -0.03
C ASN A 27 4.20 -21.37 0.79
N PHE A 28 4.50 -20.70 1.94
CA PHE A 28 5.62 -20.99 2.84
C PHE A 28 7.01 -20.66 2.30
N GLU A 29 7.11 -20.03 1.14
CA GLU A 29 8.37 -19.68 0.49
C GLU A 29 8.51 -18.16 0.38
N GLN A 30 9.75 -17.68 0.46
CA GLN A 30 10.06 -16.29 0.18
C GLN A 30 9.95 -16.03 -1.31
N VAL A 31 9.24 -14.96 -1.66
CA VAL A 31 9.11 -14.46 -3.01
C VAL A 31 9.76 -13.09 -3.11
N ASP A 32 10.79 -13.00 -3.95
CA ASP A 32 11.47 -11.75 -4.28
C ASP A 32 10.87 -11.16 -5.56
N THR A 33 10.43 -9.91 -5.47
CA THR A 33 9.85 -9.17 -6.60
C THR A 33 10.75 -7.98 -6.94
N LEU A 34 11.33 -7.97 -8.13
CA LEU A 34 12.27 -6.93 -8.56
C LEU A 34 11.58 -5.56 -8.68
N ARG A 35 10.37 -5.55 -9.25
CA ARG A 35 9.53 -4.35 -9.37
C ARG A 35 8.11 -4.68 -8.94
N PRO A 36 7.43 -3.82 -8.19
CA PRO A 36 6.06 -4.07 -7.71
C PRO A 36 5.10 -4.51 -8.82
N TRP A 37 5.14 -3.87 -9.99
CA TRP A 37 4.26 -4.17 -11.12
C TRP A 37 4.54 -5.52 -11.80
N HIS A 38 5.62 -6.24 -11.47
CA HIS A 38 5.86 -7.60 -11.96
C HIS A 38 4.98 -8.64 -11.26
N ASN A 39 4.50 -8.34 -10.05
CA ASN A 39 3.67 -9.26 -9.27
C ASN A 39 2.35 -8.59 -8.86
N VAL A 40 1.59 -8.13 -9.85
CA VAL A 40 0.23 -7.60 -9.64
C VAL A 40 -0.77 -8.73 -9.68
N LYS A 41 -1.61 -8.81 -8.66
CA LYS A 41 -2.71 -9.79 -8.52
C LYS A 41 -4.04 -9.06 -8.35
N ILE A 42 -5.14 -9.72 -8.69
CA ILE A 42 -6.47 -9.22 -8.37
C ILE A 42 -6.83 -9.62 -6.94
N HIS A 43 -7.31 -8.65 -6.18
CA HIS A 43 -7.84 -8.84 -4.84
C HIS A 43 -9.28 -8.34 -4.78
N GLU A 44 -10.17 -9.21 -4.38
CA GLU A 44 -11.57 -8.91 -4.17
C GLU A 44 -11.84 -8.72 -2.68
N ILE A 45 -12.55 -7.66 -2.33
CA ILE A 45 -12.94 -7.38 -0.94
C ILE A 45 -14.44 -7.61 -0.78
N PRO A 46 -14.87 -8.74 -0.19
CA PRO A 46 -16.28 -9.11 -0.11
C PRO A 46 -17.14 -8.10 0.64
N SER A 47 -16.58 -7.46 1.67
CA SER A 47 -17.29 -6.52 2.56
C SER A 47 -17.69 -5.19 1.89
N ILE A 48 -17.12 -4.86 0.73
CA ILE A 48 -17.48 -3.69 -0.08
C ILE A 48 -18.00 -4.14 -1.46
N ASN A 49 -19.12 -4.85 -1.46
CA ASN A 49 -19.81 -5.31 -2.67
C ASN A 49 -18.93 -6.13 -3.64
N LYS A 50 -17.97 -6.90 -3.11
CA LYS A 50 -16.99 -7.66 -3.90
C LYS A 50 -16.16 -6.76 -4.83
N GLU A 51 -15.89 -5.54 -4.42
CA GLU A 51 -15.06 -4.63 -5.18
C GLU A 51 -13.66 -5.24 -5.40
N ARG A 52 -13.15 -5.09 -6.60
CA ARG A 52 -11.90 -5.69 -7.04
C ARG A 52 -10.84 -4.63 -7.24
N PHE A 53 -9.65 -4.95 -6.77
CA PHE A 53 -8.46 -4.09 -6.88
C PHE A 53 -7.31 -4.85 -7.52
N GLU A 54 -6.43 -4.14 -8.17
CA GLU A 54 -5.08 -4.61 -8.43
C GLU A 54 -4.24 -4.42 -7.16
N VAL A 55 -3.50 -5.45 -6.75
CA VAL A 55 -2.62 -5.40 -5.58
C VAL A 55 -1.22 -5.85 -5.96
N TYR A 56 -0.22 -5.13 -5.49
CA TYR A 56 1.18 -5.51 -5.62
C TYR A 56 1.89 -5.47 -4.26
N PRO A 57 2.95 -6.30 -4.06
CA PRO A 57 3.70 -6.31 -2.82
C PRO A 57 4.46 -4.98 -2.65
N ASN A 58 4.38 -4.40 -1.45
CA ASN A 58 4.98 -3.12 -1.13
C ASN A 58 6.25 -3.30 -0.30
N ARG A 59 7.43 -3.14 -0.93
CA ARG A 59 8.74 -3.24 -0.29
C ARG A 59 8.95 -4.59 0.41
N ASP A 60 9.89 -4.63 1.36
CA ASP A 60 10.17 -5.83 2.14
C ASP A 60 9.13 -5.99 3.27
N SER A 61 8.38 -7.09 3.22
CA SER A 61 7.39 -7.43 4.25
C SER A 61 7.99 -8.26 5.40
N LEU A 62 9.14 -8.91 5.20
CA LEU A 62 9.67 -9.90 6.14
C LEU A 62 10.01 -9.36 7.53
N PRO A 63 10.59 -8.15 7.67
CA PRO A 63 10.89 -7.59 9.00
C PRO A 63 9.66 -7.44 9.91
N PHE A 64 8.47 -7.30 9.29
CA PHE A 64 7.22 -7.13 10.04
C PHE A 64 6.72 -8.41 10.71
N ILE A 65 7.20 -9.58 10.28
CA ILE A 65 6.88 -10.85 10.95
C ILE A 65 7.35 -10.80 12.40
N ASN A 66 8.59 -10.36 12.63
CA ASN A 66 9.13 -10.21 13.98
C ASN A 66 8.50 -9.02 14.72
N GLN A 67 8.23 -7.90 14.03
CA GLN A 67 7.59 -6.73 14.64
C GLN A 67 6.15 -6.98 15.12
N TYR A 68 5.48 -7.97 14.54
CA TYR A 68 4.14 -8.40 14.92
C TYR A 68 4.16 -9.61 15.87
N ASP A 69 5.30 -9.91 16.47
CA ASP A 69 5.50 -10.97 17.48
C ASP A 69 5.03 -12.36 17.01
N PHE A 70 5.25 -12.67 15.72
CA PHE A 70 5.00 -14.03 15.25
C PHE A 70 6.01 -14.97 15.92
N GLU A 71 5.51 -16.03 16.56
CA GLU A 71 6.35 -17.01 17.21
C GLU A 71 7.25 -17.75 16.20
N ASN A 72 8.49 -18.04 16.57
CA ASN A 72 9.48 -18.67 15.69
C ASN A 72 9.07 -20.08 15.20
N ASN A 73 8.18 -20.75 15.92
CA ASN A 73 7.64 -22.07 15.56
C ASN A 73 6.44 -22.00 14.60
N TRP A 74 5.90 -20.80 14.33
CA TRP A 74 4.80 -20.66 13.38
C TRP A 74 5.28 -20.79 11.94
N ARG A 75 4.61 -21.61 11.18
CA ARG A 75 4.84 -21.75 9.74
C ARG A 75 4.02 -20.72 9.01
N VAL A 76 4.66 -19.67 8.55
CA VAL A 76 4.01 -18.58 7.83
C VAL A 76 3.74 -19.01 6.39
N LYS A 77 2.47 -19.27 6.07
CA LYS A 77 2.05 -19.67 4.72
C LYS A 77 2.05 -18.49 3.75
N ARG A 78 1.59 -17.34 4.21
CA ARG A 78 1.52 -16.12 3.41
C ARG A 78 1.69 -14.91 4.32
N PHE A 79 2.57 -14.00 3.91
CA PHE A 79 2.74 -12.71 4.56
C PHE A 79 3.10 -11.66 3.50
N VAL A 80 2.18 -10.75 3.24
CA VAL A 80 2.33 -9.73 2.20
C VAL A 80 1.77 -8.42 2.72
N ARG A 81 2.57 -7.36 2.69
CA ARG A 81 2.09 -5.99 2.79
C ARG A 81 1.88 -5.49 1.37
N GLY A 82 0.64 -5.33 0.98
CA GLY A 82 0.25 -4.97 -0.38
C GLY A 82 -0.17 -3.52 -0.50
N THR A 83 -0.09 -2.99 -1.71
CA THR A 83 -0.71 -1.72 -2.09
C THR A 83 -1.86 -2.00 -3.05
N LEU A 84 -3.05 -1.51 -2.70
CA LEU A 84 -4.24 -1.57 -3.54
C LEU A 84 -4.21 -0.47 -4.60
N ARG A 85 -4.67 -0.79 -5.80
CA ARG A 85 -4.88 0.12 -6.92
C ARG A 85 -6.20 -0.20 -7.62
N ASN A 86 -6.79 0.78 -8.25
CA ASN A 86 -7.97 0.56 -9.09
C ASN A 86 -7.66 -0.43 -10.22
N LEU A 87 -8.66 -1.18 -10.63
CA LEU A 87 -8.53 -2.08 -11.80
C LEU A 87 -8.08 -1.29 -13.02
N GLY A 88 -7.15 -1.88 -13.80
CA GLY A 88 -6.57 -1.26 -14.98
C GLY A 88 -5.32 -0.41 -14.70
N TRP A 89 -4.94 -0.21 -13.43
CA TRP A 89 -3.76 0.58 -13.06
C TRP A 89 -2.49 0.06 -13.74
N LYS A 90 -2.25 -1.24 -13.74
CA LYS A 90 -1.05 -1.83 -14.35
C LYS A 90 -0.96 -1.48 -15.84
N SER A 91 -2.08 -1.54 -16.55
CA SER A 91 -2.12 -1.20 -17.98
C SER A 91 -1.96 0.29 -18.21
N ALA A 92 -2.66 1.11 -17.44
CA ALA A 92 -2.62 2.57 -17.54
C ALA A 92 -1.22 3.16 -17.24
N TRP A 93 -0.46 2.49 -16.38
CA TRP A 93 0.87 2.93 -15.94
C TRP A 93 2.03 2.34 -16.76
N LYS A 94 1.77 1.60 -17.81
CA LYS A 94 2.81 0.92 -18.59
C LYS A 94 3.92 1.88 -19.06
N GLU A 95 3.56 3.01 -19.62
CA GLU A 95 4.53 4.02 -20.07
C GLU A 95 5.33 4.62 -18.90
N ILE A 96 4.68 4.83 -17.75
CA ILE A 96 5.36 5.32 -16.54
C ILE A 96 6.39 4.28 -16.05
N PHE A 97 6.06 2.99 -16.09
CA PHE A 97 7.01 1.94 -15.73
C PHE A 97 8.22 1.93 -16.65
N GLU A 98 8.03 2.10 -17.96
CA GLU A 98 9.13 2.17 -18.93
C GLU A 98 10.03 3.39 -18.70
N VAL A 99 9.44 4.54 -18.35
CA VAL A 99 10.19 5.75 -18.03
C VAL A 99 10.95 5.61 -16.72
N ILE A 100 10.26 5.19 -15.65
CA ILE A 100 10.88 5.09 -14.32
C ILE A 100 11.96 4.02 -14.28
N GLU A 101 11.86 2.95 -15.08
CA GLU A 101 12.90 1.92 -15.16
C GLU A 101 14.24 2.50 -15.65
N LYS A 102 14.21 3.48 -16.55
CA LYS A 102 15.39 4.14 -17.10
C LYS A 102 15.97 5.23 -16.18
N ILE A 103 15.21 5.72 -15.21
CA ILE A 103 15.65 6.75 -14.27
C ILE A 103 16.48 6.11 -13.15
N ASN A 104 17.68 6.61 -12.91
CA ASN A 104 18.42 6.30 -11.68
C ASN A 104 17.97 7.25 -10.58
N ILE A 105 17.40 6.71 -9.48
CA ILE A 105 16.81 7.49 -8.39
C ILE A 105 17.85 8.40 -7.70
N GLU A 106 19.11 8.01 -7.68
CA GLU A 106 20.19 8.73 -7.00
C GLU A 106 20.80 9.83 -7.87
N SER A 107 20.97 9.58 -9.16
CA SER A 107 21.67 10.51 -10.07
C SER A 107 20.74 11.35 -10.96
N ASP A 108 19.52 10.89 -11.24
CA ASP A 108 18.60 11.54 -12.18
C ASP A 108 17.48 12.31 -11.45
N GLN A 109 17.81 13.02 -10.37
CA GLN A 109 16.83 13.74 -9.54
C GLN A 109 15.99 14.71 -10.38
N GLU A 110 16.60 15.46 -11.29
CA GLU A 110 15.90 16.42 -12.18
C GLU A 110 14.86 15.72 -13.08
N LYS A 111 15.19 14.55 -13.64
CA LYS A 111 14.25 13.78 -14.47
C LYS A 111 13.08 13.26 -13.65
N LEU A 112 13.36 12.82 -12.42
CA LEU A 112 12.34 12.35 -11.49
C LEU A 112 11.38 13.47 -11.10
N GLU A 113 11.89 14.66 -10.83
CA GLU A 113 11.10 15.84 -10.49
C GLU A 113 10.24 16.30 -11.68
N LYS A 114 10.80 16.35 -12.88
CA LYS A 114 10.03 16.67 -14.11
C LYS A 114 8.87 15.70 -14.32
N LEU A 115 9.13 14.40 -14.19
CA LEU A 115 8.08 13.39 -14.28
C LEU A 115 7.02 13.58 -13.17
N SER A 116 7.46 13.84 -11.95
CA SER A 116 6.58 14.09 -10.80
C SER A 116 5.68 15.30 -11.03
N ASN A 117 6.23 16.43 -11.50
CA ASN A 117 5.46 17.64 -11.74
C ASN A 117 4.42 17.43 -12.86
N MET A 118 4.82 16.80 -13.96
CA MET A 118 3.89 16.43 -15.03
C MET A 118 2.72 15.55 -14.53
N LEU A 119 3.02 14.56 -13.69
CA LEU A 119 2.00 13.69 -13.13
C LEU A 119 1.10 14.43 -12.14
N TRP A 120 1.65 15.33 -11.35
CA TRP A 120 0.89 16.17 -10.43
C TRP A 120 -0.09 17.08 -11.16
N GLU A 121 0.39 17.82 -12.16
CA GLU A 121 -0.43 18.73 -12.95
C GLU A 121 -1.60 18.01 -13.63
N LYS A 122 -1.37 16.79 -14.10
CA LYS A 122 -2.36 16.06 -14.90
C LYS A 122 -3.31 15.19 -14.06
N TYR A 123 -2.86 14.70 -12.90
CA TYR A 123 -3.57 13.66 -12.16
C TYR A 123 -3.69 13.93 -10.65
N SER A 124 -3.55 15.17 -10.20
CA SER A 124 -3.92 15.55 -8.84
C SER A 124 -5.44 15.56 -8.67
N TYR A 125 -5.89 15.56 -7.42
CA TYR A 125 -7.29 15.78 -7.10
C TYR A 125 -7.67 17.23 -7.41
N GLU A 126 -8.87 17.43 -7.93
CA GLU A 126 -9.46 18.76 -8.13
C GLU A 126 -9.95 19.32 -6.80
N GLU A 127 -10.19 20.63 -6.77
CA GLU A 127 -10.83 21.28 -5.63
C GLU A 127 -12.21 20.66 -5.38
N ASN A 128 -12.49 20.29 -4.13
CA ASN A 128 -13.72 19.60 -3.71
C ASN A 128 -13.86 18.12 -4.16
N GLU A 129 -12.90 17.56 -4.87
CA GLU A 129 -12.91 16.13 -5.16
C GLU A 129 -12.51 15.34 -3.90
N LYS A 130 -13.34 14.36 -3.55
CA LYS A 130 -13.12 13.55 -2.34
C LYS A 130 -12.20 12.36 -2.68
N ASP A 131 -11.14 12.22 -1.91
CA ASP A 131 -10.29 11.03 -1.96
C ASP A 131 -10.91 9.86 -1.20
N ARG A 132 -10.46 8.66 -1.51
CA ARG A 132 -10.86 7.42 -0.82
C ARG A 132 -9.62 6.66 -0.37
N VAL A 133 -9.65 6.17 0.86
CA VAL A 133 -8.64 5.27 1.41
C VAL A 133 -9.28 3.95 1.79
N VAL A 134 -8.76 2.86 1.23
CA VAL A 134 -9.20 1.50 1.56
C VAL A 134 -8.03 0.76 2.22
N LEU A 135 -8.26 0.22 3.41
CA LEU A 135 -7.33 -0.67 4.09
C LEU A 135 -8.03 -1.98 4.39
N ASN A 136 -7.49 -3.08 3.90
CA ASN A 136 -7.98 -4.42 4.21
C ASN A 136 -6.86 -5.25 4.85
N VAL A 137 -7.09 -5.76 6.05
CA VAL A 137 -6.19 -6.65 6.77
C VAL A 137 -6.89 -7.98 6.98
N SER A 138 -6.34 -9.06 6.44
CA SER A 138 -6.89 -10.41 6.62
C SER A 138 -5.88 -11.26 7.36
N LEU A 139 -6.34 -11.93 8.42
CA LEU A 139 -5.54 -12.83 9.24
C LEU A 139 -6.23 -14.18 9.32
N LYS A 140 -5.48 -15.23 8.99
CA LYS A 140 -5.93 -16.61 9.10
C LYS A 140 -4.87 -17.46 9.77
N ALA A 141 -5.28 -18.21 10.80
CA ALA A 141 -4.43 -19.17 11.48
C ALA A 141 -5.10 -20.56 11.51
N SER A 142 -4.25 -21.59 11.41
CA SER A 142 -4.69 -22.98 11.49
C SER A 142 -3.79 -23.76 12.43
N LYS A 143 -4.36 -24.70 13.18
CA LYS A 143 -3.66 -25.67 14.02
C LYS A 143 -4.20 -27.06 13.69
N ASP A 144 -3.30 -28.03 13.53
CA ASP A 144 -3.66 -29.42 13.20
C ASP A 144 -4.64 -29.55 12.02
N ASN A 145 -4.40 -28.75 10.95
CA ASN A 145 -5.23 -28.60 9.76
C ASN A 145 -6.64 -27.99 10.00
N ALA A 146 -6.99 -27.64 11.22
CA ALA A 146 -8.24 -26.93 11.53
C ALA A 146 -8.00 -25.41 11.54
N CYS A 147 -8.92 -24.66 10.91
CA CYS A 147 -8.90 -23.21 10.99
C CYS A 147 -9.33 -22.78 12.40
N ILE A 148 -8.44 -22.13 13.15
CA ILE A 148 -8.70 -21.63 14.50
C ILE A 148 -8.97 -20.13 14.55
N PHE A 149 -8.57 -19.41 13.51
CA PHE A 149 -8.81 -17.97 13.40
C PHE A 149 -8.93 -17.58 11.92
N ASP A 150 -9.96 -16.84 11.57
CA ASP A 150 -10.17 -16.28 10.24
C ASP A 150 -10.93 -14.97 10.38
N ARG A 151 -10.25 -13.84 10.20
CA ARG A 151 -10.82 -12.50 10.33
C ARG A 151 -10.26 -11.58 9.26
N SER A 152 -11.13 -10.70 8.78
CA SER A 152 -10.77 -9.60 7.90
C SER A 152 -11.26 -8.28 8.51
N PHE A 153 -10.37 -7.30 8.55
CA PHE A 153 -10.64 -5.94 9.01
C PHE A 153 -10.62 -5.02 7.81
N LEU A 154 -11.67 -4.25 7.65
CA LEU A 154 -11.82 -3.30 6.56
C LEU A 154 -11.99 -1.90 7.10
N MET A 155 -11.25 -0.98 6.54
CA MET A 155 -11.51 0.46 6.63
C MET A 155 -11.72 0.98 5.20
N ASP A 156 -12.86 1.62 4.97
CA ASP A 156 -13.21 2.30 3.72
C ASP A 156 -13.61 3.73 4.08
N ALA A 157 -12.73 4.68 3.82
CA ALA A 157 -12.90 6.06 4.27
C ALA A 157 -12.82 7.04 3.11
N TRP A 158 -13.73 7.99 3.11
CA TRP A 158 -13.82 9.05 2.13
C TRP A 158 -13.45 10.40 2.74
N GLY A 159 -12.81 11.25 1.94
CA GLY A 159 -12.63 12.65 2.28
C GLY A 159 -13.95 13.40 2.40
N ASN A 160 -13.92 14.52 3.08
CA ASN A 160 -15.06 15.41 3.25
C ASN A 160 -14.67 16.86 2.94
N GLU A 161 -15.55 17.80 3.16
CA GLU A 161 -15.33 19.23 2.89
C GLU A 161 -14.20 19.85 3.72
N ASN A 162 -13.86 19.26 4.87
CA ASN A 162 -12.87 19.81 5.80
C ASN A 162 -11.50 19.15 5.67
N SER A 163 -11.43 17.90 5.17
CA SER A 163 -10.18 17.17 5.10
C SER A 163 -10.22 15.99 4.12
N THR A 164 -9.11 15.71 3.49
CA THR A 164 -8.93 14.46 2.74
C THR A 164 -8.93 13.25 3.67
N ALA A 165 -9.38 12.11 3.18
CA ALA A 165 -9.29 10.84 3.92
C ALA A 165 -7.83 10.51 4.25
N MET A 166 -6.92 10.70 3.29
CA MET A 166 -5.49 10.43 3.48
C MET A 166 -4.91 11.28 4.63
N ALA A 167 -5.15 12.60 4.64
CA ALA A 167 -4.64 13.48 5.68
C ALA A 167 -5.18 13.07 7.07
N ARG A 168 -6.48 12.84 7.17
CA ARG A 168 -7.14 12.48 8.44
C ARG A 168 -6.62 11.14 8.99
N LEU A 169 -6.47 10.14 8.14
CA LEU A 169 -6.05 8.79 8.55
C LEU A 169 -4.55 8.69 8.86
N VAL A 170 -3.76 9.68 8.48
CA VAL A 170 -2.36 9.79 8.90
C VAL A 170 -2.23 10.66 10.14
N SER A 171 -2.81 11.86 10.15
CA SER A 171 -2.60 12.85 11.22
C SER A 171 -3.26 12.44 12.56
N ILE A 172 -4.48 11.92 12.52
CA ILE A 172 -5.18 11.54 13.76
C ILE A 172 -4.48 10.40 14.50
N PRO A 173 -4.10 9.27 13.87
CA PRO A 173 -3.35 8.22 14.56
C PRO A 173 -2.03 8.71 15.14
N VAL A 174 -1.31 9.59 14.43
CA VAL A 174 -0.07 10.19 14.96
C VAL A 174 -0.36 11.05 16.19
N ALA A 175 -1.36 11.90 16.14
CA ALA A 175 -1.74 12.75 17.28
C ALA A 175 -2.14 11.91 18.52
N LEU A 176 -2.94 10.86 18.31
CA LEU A 176 -3.33 9.94 19.38
C LEU A 176 -2.13 9.15 19.95
N ALA A 177 -1.19 8.74 19.08
CA ALA A 177 0.03 8.10 19.54
C ALA A 177 0.89 9.03 20.40
N VAL A 178 1.10 10.30 19.95
CA VAL A 178 1.82 11.31 20.74
C VAL A 178 1.14 11.56 22.08
N GLU A 179 -0.20 11.73 22.09
CA GLU A 179 -0.95 11.89 23.33
C GLU A 179 -0.80 10.69 24.26
N SER A 180 -0.79 9.47 23.71
CA SER A 180 -0.62 8.24 24.50
C SER A 180 0.77 8.14 25.12
N VAL A 181 1.81 8.55 24.37
CA VAL A 181 3.19 8.64 24.91
C VAL A 181 3.28 9.66 26.03
N LEU A 182 2.77 10.87 25.81
CA LEU A 182 2.80 11.95 26.80
C LEU A 182 2.02 11.61 28.08
N ASN A 183 0.99 10.81 27.98
CA ASN A 183 0.19 10.34 29.11
C ASN A 183 0.68 9.00 29.70
N GLU A 184 1.85 8.50 29.27
CA GLU A 184 2.44 7.24 29.76
C GLU A 184 1.50 6.02 29.59
N LYS A 185 0.64 6.03 28.57
CA LYS A 185 -0.34 4.97 28.30
C LYS A 185 0.15 3.84 27.41
N LEU A 186 1.31 4.02 26.76
CA LEU A 186 1.92 2.96 25.95
C LEU A 186 2.81 2.10 26.82
N PRO A 187 2.74 0.75 26.69
CA PRO A 187 3.72 -0.12 27.33
C PRO A 187 5.11 0.16 26.71
N TYR A 188 6.13 0.15 27.57
CA TYR A 188 7.53 0.23 27.19
C TYR A 188 8.00 -1.07 26.56
#